data_f24374d474741d5b00ab82d63a317990
#
_entry.id   f24374d474741d5b00ab82d63a317990
#
_cell.length_a   1.000
_cell.length_b   1.000
_cell.length_c   1.000
_cell.angle_alpha   90.00
_cell.angle_beta   90.00
_cell.angle_gamma   90.00
#
_symmetry.space_group_name_H-M   'P 1'
#
loop_
_entity.id
_entity.type
_entity.pdbx_description
1 polymer ?
#
loop_
_entity_poly.entity_id
_entity_poly.type
_entity_poly.pdbx_seq_one_letter_code
_entity_poly.pdbx_strand_id
1 'polypeptide(L)'
;MKPELTPEVRSIVRAQLSRRRFIAGAGAVSGATLLAACSSKDAEKESGSADATASAPVDEGGTVRWANWPAYLDFDSDKKTYTSLETFKAASGINVVYKEDVNDNDEFYGKVQGQLKLGKDIGYDIVTLTDWMAGRWVRMGYTQAFDEANIPNKKNILPTLANVGFDPGRKSTLTWQSGFAGFGWNKEKIPGGIQSIEQLFDKKNKVQN
;
A
#
# COMPACT_ATOMS: atom_id res chain seq x y z
N MET A 1 -28.00 -12.34 -3.84
CA MET A 1 -27.76 -11.70 -5.14
C MET A 1 -26.27 -11.52 -5.26
N LYS A 2 -25.60 -12.20 -6.17
CA LYS A 2 -24.15 -12.02 -6.40
C LYS A 2 -23.97 -10.69 -7.12
N PRO A 3 -23.12 -9.76 -6.63
CA PRO A 3 -22.79 -8.57 -7.37
C PRO A 3 -22.04 -8.97 -8.64
N GLU A 4 -22.67 -8.83 -9.78
CA GLU A 4 -21.99 -9.02 -11.07
C GLU A 4 -21.26 -7.70 -11.40
N LEU A 5 -19.96 -7.83 -11.64
CA LEU A 5 -19.19 -6.72 -12.18
C LEU A 5 -19.74 -6.32 -13.55
N THR A 6 -19.81 -5.03 -13.79
CA THR A 6 -20.26 -4.53 -15.09
C THR A 6 -19.35 -5.03 -16.21
N PRO A 7 -19.88 -5.21 -17.43
CA PRO A 7 -19.08 -5.66 -18.58
C PRO A 7 -17.84 -4.79 -18.84
N GLU A 8 -17.90 -3.52 -18.50
CA GLU A 8 -16.80 -2.55 -18.63
C GLU A 8 -15.64 -2.88 -17.69
N VAL A 9 -15.91 -3.18 -16.43
CA VAL A 9 -14.89 -3.59 -15.46
C VAL A 9 -14.24 -4.90 -15.87
N ARG A 10 -15.02 -5.89 -16.37
CA ARG A 10 -14.48 -7.13 -16.91
C ARG A 10 -13.58 -6.92 -18.13
N SER A 11 -13.94 -5.97 -19.01
CA SER A 11 -13.15 -5.67 -20.21
C SER A 11 -11.82 -4.98 -19.87
N ILE A 12 -11.81 -4.07 -18.89
CA ILE A 12 -10.60 -3.38 -18.43
C ILE A 12 -9.63 -4.36 -17.80
N VAL A 13 -10.11 -5.24 -16.91
CA VAL A 13 -9.26 -6.26 -16.26
C VAL A 13 -8.67 -7.23 -17.30
N ARG A 14 -9.46 -7.69 -18.29
CA ARG A 14 -8.98 -8.57 -19.36
C ARG A 14 -7.99 -7.90 -20.30
N ALA A 15 -8.20 -6.62 -20.63
CA ALA A 15 -7.32 -5.88 -21.53
C ALA A 15 -5.93 -5.67 -20.91
N GLN A 16 -5.86 -5.47 -19.59
CA GLN A 16 -4.59 -5.30 -18.88
C GLN A 16 -3.81 -6.61 -18.76
N LEU A 17 -4.49 -7.74 -18.57
CA LEU A 17 -3.86 -9.06 -18.58
C LEU A 17 -3.30 -9.43 -19.97
N SER A 18 -3.94 -8.95 -21.04
CA SER A 18 -3.52 -9.19 -22.43
C SER A 18 -2.24 -8.44 -22.82
N ARG A 19 -2.04 -7.22 -22.33
CA ARG A 19 -0.83 -6.40 -22.65
C ARG A 19 0.45 -6.94 -22.03
N ARG A 20 0.38 -7.61 -20.88
CA ARG A 20 1.55 -8.26 -20.26
C ARG A 20 2.12 -9.43 -21.07
N ARG A 21 1.33 -10.07 -21.94
CA ARG A 21 1.79 -11.17 -22.80
C ARG A 21 2.56 -10.71 -24.05
N PHE A 22 2.52 -9.41 -24.40
CA PHE A 22 3.13 -8.92 -25.64
C PHE A 22 4.61 -8.52 -25.48
N ILE A 23 5.11 -8.36 -24.26
CA ILE A 23 6.52 -7.94 -24.01
C ILE A 23 7.46 -9.16 -23.85
N ALA A 24 6.94 -10.36 -23.65
CA ALA A 24 7.75 -11.59 -23.48
C ALA A 24 8.21 -12.23 -24.80
N GLY A 25 7.90 -11.66 -25.96
CA GLY A 25 8.10 -12.26 -27.28
C GLY A 25 9.24 -11.73 -28.14
N ALA A 26 10.04 -10.78 -27.69
CA ALA A 26 11.09 -10.19 -28.54
C ALA A 26 12.45 -10.16 -27.83
N GLY A 27 13.15 -11.30 -27.84
CA GLY A 27 14.50 -11.30 -27.27
C GLY A 27 15.18 -12.67 -27.24
N ALA A 28 15.17 -13.38 -28.31
CA ALA A 28 16.07 -14.51 -28.49
C ALA A 28 16.82 -14.38 -29.81
N VAL A 29 18.05 -13.92 -29.80
CA VAL A 29 19.13 -14.37 -30.69
C VAL A 29 20.49 -13.82 -30.19
N SER A 30 21.39 -14.78 -29.92
CA SER A 30 22.88 -14.74 -30.07
C SER A 30 23.69 -13.91 -29.09
N GLY A 31 24.60 -14.53 -28.40
CA GLY A 31 25.93 -14.91 -28.73
C GLY A 31 26.86 -14.86 -27.53
N ALA A 32 27.53 -15.96 -27.31
CA ALA A 32 28.59 -16.15 -26.34
C ALA A 32 29.80 -15.26 -26.61
N THR A 33 30.51 -14.84 -25.54
CA THR A 33 31.97 -14.96 -25.36
C THR A 33 32.42 -14.27 -24.08
N LEU A 34 32.95 -15.02 -23.15
CA LEU A 34 34.33 -15.08 -22.60
C LEU A 34 34.85 -13.92 -21.74
N LEU A 35 34.96 -14.20 -20.43
CA LEU A 35 36.16 -14.16 -19.56
C LEU A 35 37.19 -13.00 -19.74
N ALA A 36 37.42 -12.26 -18.69
CA ALA A 36 38.70 -12.17 -17.99
C ALA A 36 38.78 -10.94 -17.08
N ALA A 37 38.95 -11.19 -15.79
CA ALA A 37 40.15 -10.87 -14.99
C ALA A 37 40.41 -9.41 -14.60
N CYS A 38 40.33 -9.20 -13.30
CA CYS A 38 41.24 -8.50 -12.38
C CYS A 38 41.89 -7.18 -12.77
N SER A 39 41.71 -6.17 -11.96
CA SER A 39 42.75 -5.46 -11.21
C SER A 39 42.52 -3.95 -11.06
N SER A 40 42.42 -3.56 -9.82
CA SER A 40 42.98 -2.39 -9.13
C SER A 40 42.74 -0.94 -9.60
N LYS A 41 42.27 -0.16 -8.64
CA LYS A 41 42.57 1.25 -8.30
C LYS A 41 42.23 2.33 -9.32
N ASP A 42 41.29 3.18 -8.98
CA ASP A 42 41.50 4.48 -8.34
C ASP A 42 40.14 5.17 -8.07
N ALA A 43 40.14 5.97 -7.03
CA ALA A 43 38.99 6.70 -6.57
C ALA A 43 38.73 7.96 -7.41
N GLU A 44 37.55 8.11 -7.93
CA GLU A 44 37.01 9.44 -8.20
C GLU A 44 35.49 9.49 -7.85
N LYS A 45 35.16 10.52 -7.10
CA LYS A 45 33.80 10.88 -6.69
C LYS A 45 33.04 11.33 -7.91
N GLU A 46 32.03 10.59 -8.29
CA GLU A 46 30.88 11.16 -9.02
C GLU A 46 29.61 10.97 -8.25
N SER A 47 28.99 12.12 -7.98
CA SER A 47 27.64 12.27 -7.48
C SER A 47 26.66 11.76 -8.55
N GLY A 48 26.41 10.47 -8.55
CA GLY A 48 25.43 9.83 -9.39
C GLY A 48 24.08 9.77 -8.65
N SER A 49 23.12 10.53 -9.13
CA SER A 49 21.69 10.33 -8.85
C SER A 49 21.39 8.84 -9.02
N ALA A 50 21.15 8.15 -7.92
CA ALA A 50 20.72 6.77 -7.94
C ALA A 50 19.27 6.75 -8.44
N ASP A 51 19.12 6.48 -9.72
CA ASP A 51 17.87 6.00 -10.32
C ASP A 51 17.63 4.58 -9.77
N ALA A 52 17.01 4.52 -8.60
CA ALA A 52 16.65 3.27 -7.96
C ALA A 52 15.39 2.70 -8.63
N THR A 53 15.51 2.31 -9.88
CA THR A 53 14.57 1.40 -10.52
C THR A 53 14.88 -0.02 -10.03
N ALA A 54 14.64 -0.29 -8.76
CA ALA A 54 14.55 -1.65 -8.26
C ALA A 54 13.26 -2.25 -8.81
N SER A 55 13.33 -2.84 -9.99
CA SER A 55 12.28 -3.73 -10.49
C SER A 55 12.22 -4.92 -9.53
N ALA A 56 11.28 -4.89 -8.58
CA ALA A 56 10.92 -6.08 -7.84
C ALA A 56 10.56 -7.18 -8.86
N PRO A 57 10.96 -8.44 -8.63
CA PRO A 57 10.61 -9.54 -9.52
C PRO A 57 9.09 -9.56 -9.68
N VAL A 58 8.61 -9.44 -10.90
CA VAL A 58 7.19 -9.57 -11.22
C VAL A 58 6.84 -11.03 -11.00
N ASP A 59 6.04 -11.31 -9.99
CA ASP A 59 5.45 -12.63 -9.81
C ASP A 59 4.54 -12.90 -11.01
N GLU A 60 4.97 -13.79 -11.90
CA GLU A 60 4.24 -14.16 -13.12
C GLU A 60 2.92 -14.89 -12.83
N GLY A 61 2.63 -15.16 -11.56
CA GLY A 61 1.46 -15.90 -11.10
C GLY A 61 0.18 -15.09 -10.86
N GLY A 62 0.22 -13.74 -11.01
CA GLY A 62 -0.96 -12.91 -10.72
C GLY A 62 -1.33 -12.91 -9.23
N THR A 63 -0.35 -12.95 -8.35
CA THR A 63 -0.52 -12.85 -6.90
C THR A 63 -0.12 -11.46 -6.43
N VAL A 64 -0.94 -10.89 -5.52
CA VAL A 64 -0.66 -9.63 -4.82
C VAL A 64 -0.55 -9.91 -3.33
N ARG A 65 0.53 -9.48 -2.69
CA ARG A 65 0.78 -9.63 -1.26
C ARG A 65 0.44 -8.32 -0.55
N TRP A 66 -0.51 -8.35 0.37
CA TRP A 66 -1.01 -7.14 1.03
C TRP A 66 -0.92 -7.25 2.55
N ALA A 67 -0.15 -6.35 3.17
CA ALA A 67 -0.15 -6.14 4.62
C ALA A 67 -1.13 -5.04 5.00
N ASN A 68 -2.03 -5.33 5.92
CA ASN A 68 -3.06 -4.41 6.39
C ASN A 68 -3.25 -4.51 7.91
N TRP A 69 -4.09 -3.63 8.44
CA TRP A 69 -4.49 -3.60 9.84
C TRP A 69 -5.56 -4.66 10.12
N PRO A 70 -5.65 -5.18 11.35
CA PRO A 70 -6.75 -6.02 11.77
C PRO A 70 -8.11 -5.36 11.54
N ALA A 71 -9.08 -6.16 11.15
CA ALA A 71 -10.48 -5.74 10.93
C ALA A 71 -10.69 -4.65 9.85
N TYR A 72 -9.74 -4.49 8.92
CA TYR A 72 -9.89 -3.54 7.80
C TYR A 72 -10.58 -4.13 6.58
N LEU A 73 -10.85 -5.42 6.58
CA LEU A 73 -11.66 -6.13 5.58
C LEU A 73 -12.79 -6.94 6.23
N ASP A 74 -13.75 -7.30 5.41
CA ASP A 74 -14.95 -8.08 5.74
C ASP A 74 -14.64 -9.56 5.94
N PHE A 75 -14.15 -9.92 7.12
CA PHE A 75 -13.87 -11.30 7.48
C PHE A 75 -15.16 -12.07 7.79
N ASP A 76 -15.41 -13.15 7.04
CA ASP A 76 -16.47 -14.11 7.29
C ASP A 76 -15.94 -15.20 8.22
N SER A 77 -16.37 -15.20 9.48
CA SER A 77 -15.92 -16.13 10.51
C SER A 77 -16.33 -17.57 10.26
N ASP A 78 -17.45 -17.79 9.56
CA ASP A 78 -17.96 -19.12 9.28
C ASP A 78 -17.16 -19.79 8.15
N LYS A 79 -16.82 -19.02 7.13
CA LYS A 79 -16.02 -19.47 5.98
C LYS A 79 -14.52 -19.29 6.18
N LYS A 80 -14.11 -18.52 7.20
CA LYS A 80 -12.70 -18.14 7.44
C LYS A 80 -12.04 -17.48 6.22
N THR A 81 -12.77 -16.62 5.53
CA THR A 81 -12.34 -15.93 4.32
C THR A 81 -12.73 -14.45 4.37
N TYR A 82 -12.09 -13.65 3.52
CA TYR A 82 -12.46 -12.26 3.28
C TYR A 82 -13.35 -12.19 2.04
N THR A 83 -14.62 -11.93 2.21
CA THR A 83 -15.63 -11.96 1.12
C THR A 83 -15.27 -11.03 -0.03
N SER A 84 -14.77 -9.84 0.26
CA SER A 84 -14.28 -8.88 -0.77
C SER A 84 -13.14 -9.44 -1.59
N LEU A 85 -12.19 -10.14 -0.96
CA LEU A 85 -11.04 -10.72 -1.68
C LEU A 85 -11.45 -11.90 -2.55
N GLU A 86 -12.37 -12.75 -2.09
CA GLU A 86 -12.93 -13.83 -2.89
C GLU A 86 -13.68 -13.27 -4.12
N THR A 87 -14.47 -12.22 -3.93
CA THR A 87 -15.16 -11.54 -5.02
C THR A 87 -14.18 -10.93 -6.03
N PHE A 88 -13.12 -10.27 -5.54
CA PHE A 88 -12.06 -9.72 -6.38
C PHE A 88 -11.34 -10.81 -7.18
N LYS A 89 -10.97 -11.91 -6.52
CA LYS A 89 -10.33 -13.05 -7.16
C LYS A 89 -11.21 -13.66 -8.27
N ALA A 90 -12.49 -13.88 -7.97
CA ALA A 90 -13.44 -14.41 -8.94
C ALA A 90 -13.62 -13.50 -10.17
N ALA A 91 -13.52 -12.20 -9.96
CA ALA A 91 -13.69 -11.21 -11.02
C ALA A 91 -12.43 -10.97 -11.84
N SER A 92 -11.26 -10.93 -11.21
CA SER A 92 -9.99 -10.54 -11.83
C SER A 92 -9.09 -11.71 -12.20
N GLY A 93 -9.26 -12.87 -11.55
CA GLY A 93 -8.31 -13.99 -11.61
C GLY A 93 -7.03 -13.75 -10.77
N ILE A 94 -6.91 -12.59 -10.08
CA ILE A 94 -5.74 -12.26 -9.28
C ILE A 94 -5.94 -12.82 -7.88
N ASN A 95 -4.93 -13.52 -7.38
CA ASN A 95 -4.92 -14.00 -6.01
C ASN A 95 -4.34 -12.92 -5.08
N VAL A 96 -4.99 -12.66 -3.94
CA VAL A 96 -4.48 -11.73 -2.93
C VAL A 96 -4.07 -12.53 -1.70
N VAL A 97 -2.78 -12.50 -1.36
CA VAL A 97 -2.25 -12.99 -0.10
C VAL A 97 -2.34 -11.86 0.91
N TYR A 98 -3.44 -11.86 1.66
CA TYR A 98 -3.75 -10.83 2.64
C TYR A 98 -3.25 -11.22 4.03
N LYS A 99 -2.63 -10.28 4.73
CA LYS A 99 -2.16 -10.46 6.12
C LYS A 99 -2.49 -9.25 6.97
N GLU A 100 -3.06 -9.47 8.12
CA GLU A 100 -3.22 -8.48 9.20
C GLU A 100 -1.92 -8.37 9.99
N ASP A 101 -0.87 -7.82 9.36
CA ASP A 101 0.50 -7.75 9.90
C ASP A 101 0.91 -6.35 10.35
N VAL A 102 0.04 -5.36 10.17
CA VAL A 102 0.24 -3.98 10.62
C VAL A 102 -0.56 -3.75 11.91
N ASN A 103 0.04 -4.00 13.07
CA ASN A 103 -0.59 -3.69 14.37
C ASN A 103 -0.25 -2.27 14.85
N ASP A 104 0.92 -1.80 14.48
CA ASP A 104 1.43 -0.46 14.74
C ASP A 104 2.38 -0.05 13.61
N ASN A 105 2.38 1.25 13.25
CA ASN A 105 3.21 1.74 12.14
C ASN A 105 4.70 1.61 12.40
N ASP A 106 5.17 1.98 13.60
CA ASP A 106 6.59 1.94 13.94
C ASP A 106 7.07 0.50 14.13
N GLU A 107 6.24 -0.36 14.71
CA GLU A 107 6.52 -1.79 14.81
C GLU A 107 6.70 -2.42 13.43
N PHE A 108 5.73 -2.21 12.53
CA PHE A 108 5.82 -2.75 11.17
C PHE A 108 7.02 -2.18 10.41
N TYR A 109 7.24 -0.85 10.51
CA TYR A 109 8.41 -0.23 9.90
C TYR A 109 9.71 -0.83 10.45
N GLY A 110 9.78 -1.06 11.77
CA GLY A 110 10.92 -1.72 12.41
C GLY A 110 11.24 -3.08 11.81
N LYS A 111 10.23 -3.89 11.48
CA LYS A 111 10.38 -5.20 10.85
C LYS A 111 11.01 -5.13 9.45
N VAL A 112 10.62 -4.13 8.65
CA VAL A 112 10.95 -4.09 7.20
C VAL A 112 11.99 -3.05 6.81
N GLN A 113 12.36 -2.11 7.70
CA GLN A 113 13.25 -0.99 7.38
C GLN A 113 14.63 -1.42 6.85
N GLY A 114 15.13 -2.56 7.30
CA GLY A 114 16.42 -3.09 6.85
C GLY A 114 16.40 -3.43 5.36
N GLN A 115 15.35 -4.10 4.92
CA GLN A 115 15.15 -4.44 3.52
C GLN A 115 14.86 -3.18 2.67
N LEU A 116 13.99 -2.30 3.16
CA LEU A 116 13.67 -1.04 2.48
C LEU A 116 14.90 -0.18 2.21
N LYS A 117 15.80 -0.03 3.20
CA LYS A 117 17.05 0.73 3.04
C LYS A 117 17.99 0.12 2.01
N LEU A 118 17.89 -1.18 1.78
CA LEU A 118 18.70 -1.91 0.80
C LEU A 118 17.99 -2.07 -0.55
N GLY A 119 16.79 -1.49 -0.73
CA GLY A 119 15.98 -1.68 -1.93
C GLY A 119 15.57 -3.13 -2.17
N LYS A 120 15.46 -3.93 -1.11
CA LYS A 120 15.08 -5.34 -1.19
C LYS A 120 13.59 -5.54 -0.96
N ASP A 121 13.06 -6.64 -1.51
CA ASP A 121 11.67 -7.08 -1.27
C ASP A 121 11.42 -7.26 0.23
N ILE A 122 10.33 -6.66 0.70
CA ILE A 122 9.83 -6.76 2.07
C ILE A 122 8.79 -7.86 2.26
N GLY A 123 8.47 -8.59 1.18
CA GLY A 123 7.45 -9.63 1.16
C GLY A 123 6.03 -9.12 0.93
N TYR A 124 5.85 -7.82 0.62
CA TYR A 124 4.56 -7.19 0.35
C TYR A 124 4.63 -6.26 -0.85
N ASP A 125 3.57 -6.30 -1.67
CA ASP A 125 3.40 -5.41 -2.82
C ASP A 125 2.56 -4.18 -2.44
N ILE A 126 1.65 -4.36 -1.48
CA ILE A 126 0.80 -3.30 -0.93
C ILE A 126 0.92 -3.31 0.60
N VAL A 127 1.05 -2.13 1.19
CA VAL A 127 1.05 -1.95 2.64
C VAL A 127 0.11 -0.81 3.00
N THR A 128 -0.83 -1.05 3.92
CA THR A 128 -1.71 -0.02 4.45
C THR A 128 -1.09 0.62 5.69
N LEU A 129 -0.80 1.91 5.61
CA LEU A 129 -0.19 2.70 6.67
C LEU A 129 -1.04 3.95 6.96
N THR A 130 -0.90 4.51 8.15
CA THR A 130 -1.45 5.85 8.41
C THR A 130 -0.69 6.90 7.61
N ASP A 131 -1.35 8.02 7.29
CA ASP A 131 -0.80 9.07 6.41
C ASP A 131 0.59 9.56 6.83
N TRP A 132 0.87 9.71 8.12
CA TRP A 132 2.18 10.17 8.59
C TRP A 132 3.31 9.17 8.30
N MET A 133 3.03 7.86 8.41
CA MET A 133 4.00 6.81 8.08
C MET A 133 4.09 6.63 6.56
N ALA A 134 2.98 6.65 5.84
CA ALA A 134 2.98 6.66 4.37
C ALA A 134 3.80 7.84 3.83
N GLY A 135 3.61 9.05 4.39
CA GLY A 135 4.41 10.21 4.05
C GLY A 135 5.90 10.06 4.37
N ARG A 136 6.25 9.34 5.43
CA ARG A 136 7.64 8.97 5.72
C ARG A 136 8.22 8.08 4.62
N TRP A 137 7.48 7.06 4.19
CA TRP A 137 7.93 6.14 3.13
C TRP A 137 8.09 6.85 1.79
N VAL A 138 7.16 7.73 1.42
CA VAL A 138 7.25 8.56 0.21
C VAL A 138 8.52 9.42 0.23
N ARG A 139 8.78 10.15 1.34
CA ARG A 139 9.98 10.99 1.46
C ARG A 139 11.30 10.21 1.42
N MET A 140 11.28 8.96 1.86
CA MET A 140 12.45 8.08 1.85
C MET A 140 12.62 7.29 0.54
N GLY A 141 11.70 7.48 -0.44
CA GLY A 141 11.76 6.77 -1.71
C GLY A 141 11.46 5.28 -1.63
N TYR A 142 10.68 4.85 -0.64
CA TYR A 142 10.32 3.43 -0.45
C TYR A 142 9.05 3.03 -1.20
N THR A 143 8.36 3.98 -1.82
CA THR A 143 7.14 3.76 -2.59
C THR A 143 7.41 3.91 -4.08
N GLN A 144 6.68 3.16 -4.89
CA GLN A 144 6.69 3.30 -6.34
C GLN A 144 5.52 4.16 -6.80
N ALA A 145 5.73 4.92 -7.88
CA ALA A 145 4.63 5.65 -8.50
C ALA A 145 3.68 4.69 -9.21
N PHE A 146 2.39 5.01 -9.15
CA PHE A 146 1.38 4.29 -9.90
C PHE A 146 1.47 4.58 -11.39
N ASP A 147 1.16 3.58 -12.21
CA ASP A 147 0.75 3.83 -13.58
C ASP A 147 -0.71 4.33 -13.56
N GLU A 148 -0.88 5.62 -13.77
CA GLU A 148 -2.19 6.30 -13.74
C GLU A 148 -3.21 5.70 -14.72
N ALA A 149 -2.74 5.15 -15.83
CA ALA A 149 -3.60 4.49 -16.80
C ALA A 149 -4.28 3.23 -16.24
N ASN A 150 -3.66 2.61 -15.22
CA ASN A 150 -4.15 1.39 -14.60
C ASN A 150 -5.08 1.62 -13.41
N ILE A 151 -5.26 2.87 -12.98
CA ILE A 151 -6.10 3.24 -11.82
C ILE A 151 -7.17 4.28 -12.16
N PRO A 152 -8.02 4.07 -13.18
CA PRO A 152 -8.99 5.06 -13.65
C PRO A 152 -10.00 5.51 -12.59
N ASN A 153 -10.22 4.70 -11.56
CA ASN A 153 -11.11 4.99 -10.45
C ASN A 153 -10.52 5.91 -9.38
N LYS A 154 -9.24 6.26 -9.47
CA LYS A 154 -8.59 7.25 -8.59
C LYS A 154 -9.35 8.58 -8.53
N LYS A 155 -9.98 8.97 -9.64
CA LYS A 155 -10.86 10.16 -9.73
C LYS A 155 -12.04 10.16 -8.76
N ASN A 156 -12.41 8.98 -8.22
CA ASN A 156 -13.53 8.83 -7.29
C ASN A 156 -13.12 9.06 -5.82
N ILE A 157 -11.83 9.28 -5.55
CA ILE A 157 -11.37 9.66 -4.21
C ILE A 157 -11.97 11.02 -3.86
N LEU A 158 -12.49 11.14 -2.63
CA LEU A 158 -13.04 12.40 -2.13
C LEU A 158 -12.02 13.54 -2.31
N PRO A 159 -12.44 14.74 -2.77
CA PRO A 159 -11.51 15.84 -3.05
C PRO A 159 -10.59 16.20 -1.88
N THR A 160 -11.08 16.11 -0.65
CA THR A 160 -10.31 16.37 0.58
C THR A 160 -9.21 15.33 0.83
N LEU A 161 -9.31 14.16 0.23
CA LEU A 161 -8.36 13.05 0.38
C LEU A 161 -7.51 12.84 -0.89
N ALA A 162 -7.92 13.43 -2.01
CA ALA A 162 -7.27 13.25 -3.30
C ALA A 162 -5.91 13.96 -3.41
N ASN A 163 -5.73 15.05 -2.64
CA ASN A 163 -4.50 15.83 -2.69
C ASN A 163 -3.97 16.07 -1.27
N VAL A 164 -2.91 15.38 -0.92
CA VAL A 164 -2.26 15.48 0.40
C VAL A 164 -0.85 16.03 0.26
N GLY A 165 -0.41 16.83 1.25
CA GLY A 165 0.86 17.53 1.18
C GLY A 165 2.10 16.64 1.07
N PHE A 166 2.04 15.41 1.55
CA PHE A 166 3.16 14.47 1.49
C PHE A 166 3.25 13.67 0.17
N ASP A 167 2.16 13.60 -0.60
CA ASP A 167 2.08 12.94 -1.91
C ASP A 167 1.08 13.70 -2.80
N PRO A 168 1.47 14.86 -3.34
CA PRO A 168 0.59 15.68 -4.16
C PRO A 168 0.08 14.92 -5.37
N GLY A 169 -1.25 14.87 -5.51
CA GLY A 169 -1.92 14.12 -6.55
C GLY A 169 -1.93 12.60 -6.32
N ARG A 170 -1.55 12.12 -5.13
CA ARG A 170 -1.56 10.68 -4.80
C ARG A 170 -0.83 9.84 -5.86
N LYS A 171 0.42 10.18 -6.14
CA LYS A 171 1.23 9.51 -7.16
C LYS A 171 1.65 8.09 -6.75
N SER A 172 1.88 7.89 -5.45
CA SER A 172 2.40 6.63 -4.90
C SER A 172 1.51 6.05 -3.79
N THR A 173 0.48 6.80 -3.37
CA THR A 173 -0.42 6.39 -2.30
C THR A 173 -1.88 6.55 -2.70
N LEU A 174 -2.74 5.67 -2.22
CA LEU A 174 -4.20 5.79 -2.35
C LEU A 174 -4.83 5.72 -0.97
N THR A 175 -5.88 6.49 -0.75
CA THR A 175 -6.64 6.41 0.50
C THR A 175 -7.45 5.13 0.52
N TRP A 176 -7.21 4.29 1.53
CA TRP A 176 -8.02 3.12 1.80
C TRP A 176 -9.30 3.50 2.54
N GLN A 177 -9.14 4.18 3.67
CA GLN A 177 -10.25 4.71 4.47
C GLN A 177 -9.81 5.98 5.20
N SER A 178 -10.75 6.73 5.70
CA SER A 178 -10.54 7.93 6.49
C SER A 178 -11.56 8.00 7.61
N GLY A 179 -11.18 8.63 8.72
CA GLY A 179 -12.02 8.81 9.87
C GLY A 179 -11.58 10.02 10.67
N PHE A 180 -12.20 10.20 11.81
CA PHE A 180 -11.84 11.24 12.78
C PHE A 180 -11.73 10.64 14.17
N ALA A 181 -10.90 11.23 15.01
CA ALA A 181 -10.84 10.94 16.43
C ALA A 181 -11.71 11.97 17.19
N GLY A 182 -12.40 11.50 18.19
CA GLY A 182 -13.24 12.35 19.02
C GLY A 182 -13.40 11.78 20.43
N PHE A 183 -14.13 12.47 21.27
CA PHE A 183 -14.38 12.04 22.64
C PHE A 183 -15.74 11.35 22.75
N GLY A 184 -15.71 10.13 23.29
CA GLY A 184 -16.90 9.48 23.82
C GLY A 184 -16.94 9.67 25.34
N TRP A 185 -18.12 9.92 25.89
CA TRP A 185 -18.29 10.04 27.34
C TRP A 185 -19.59 9.39 27.80
N ASN A 186 -19.62 8.97 29.06
CA ASN A 186 -20.84 8.51 29.71
C ASN A 186 -21.70 9.71 30.11
N LYS A 187 -22.90 9.84 29.51
CA LYS A 187 -23.81 10.97 29.73
C LYS A 187 -24.32 11.06 31.17
N GLU A 188 -24.45 9.94 31.88
CA GLU A 188 -24.88 9.94 33.29
C GLU A 188 -23.81 10.49 34.22
N LYS A 189 -22.54 10.17 33.93
CA LYS A 189 -21.38 10.63 34.73
C LYS A 189 -20.93 12.04 34.37
N ILE A 190 -21.13 12.46 33.12
CA ILE A 190 -20.75 13.78 32.61
C ILE A 190 -21.95 14.38 31.85
N PRO A 191 -23.00 14.87 32.56
CA PRO A 191 -24.22 15.36 31.89
C PRO A 191 -23.99 16.53 30.94
N GLY A 192 -22.99 17.38 31.19
CA GLY A 192 -22.62 18.51 30.34
C GLY A 192 -21.77 18.14 29.13
N GLY A 193 -21.33 16.88 29.00
CA GLY A 193 -20.41 16.44 27.97
C GLY A 193 -19.00 17.00 28.11
N ILE A 194 -18.15 16.71 27.14
CA ILE A 194 -16.79 17.23 27.06
C ILE A 194 -16.78 18.31 25.99
N GLN A 195 -16.46 19.55 26.39
CA GLN A 195 -16.50 20.74 25.53
C GLN A 195 -15.11 21.11 24.98
N SER A 196 -14.04 20.69 25.66
CA SER A 196 -12.68 20.93 25.20
C SER A 196 -11.74 19.83 25.66
N ILE A 197 -10.59 19.71 24.99
CA ILE A 197 -9.55 18.73 25.33
C ILE A 197 -8.95 18.99 26.72
N GLU A 198 -8.87 20.23 27.15
CA GLU A 198 -8.33 20.63 28.46
C GLU A 198 -9.13 20.00 29.59
N GLN A 199 -10.43 19.81 29.39
CA GLN A 199 -11.28 19.18 30.40
C GLN A 199 -10.86 17.76 30.78
N LEU A 200 -10.18 17.05 29.88
CA LEU A 200 -9.64 15.72 30.17
C LEU A 200 -8.48 15.75 31.15
N PHE A 201 -7.74 16.85 31.16
CA PHE A 201 -6.54 17.03 31.98
C PHE A 201 -6.76 17.88 33.22
N ASP A 202 -7.93 18.52 33.34
CA ASP A 202 -8.28 19.30 34.53
C ASP A 202 -8.66 18.39 35.69
N LYS A 203 -7.84 18.38 36.72
CA LYS A 203 -8.04 17.60 37.95
C LYS A 203 -9.37 17.87 38.65
N LYS A 204 -10.00 19.04 38.39
CA LYS A 204 -11.31 19.41 38.98
C LYS A 204 -12.46 18.63 38.31
N ASN A 205 -12.28 18.19 37.09
CA ASN A 205 -13.35 17.57 36.31
C ASN A 205 -13.60 16.09 36.63
N LYS A 206 -12.82 15.45 37.51
CA LYS A 206 -12.98 14.03 37.90
C LYS A 206 -13.35 13.11 36.71
N VAL A 207 -12.80 13.38 35.54
CA VAL A 207 -13.01 12.54 34.33
C VAL A 207 -12.21 11.23 34.41
N GLN A 208 -11.57 11.02 35.57
CA GLN A 208 -10.76 9.85 35.81
C GLN A 208 -11.64 8.77 36.46
N ASN A 209 -11.81 7.66 35.73
CA ASN A 209 -12.29 6.30 36.13
C ASN A 209 -13.60 6.23 36.91
#